data_7c3f43363695b47b41f185baec10752d
#
_entry.id   7c3f43363695b47b41f185baec10752d
#
_cell.length_a   1.000
_cell.length_b   1.000
_cell.length_c   1.000
_cell.angle_alpha   90.00
_cell.angle_beta   90.00
_cell.angle_gamma   90.00
#
_symmetry.space_group_name_H-M   'P 1'
#
loop_
_entity.id
_entity.type
_entity.pdbx_description
1 polymer ?
#
loop_
_entity_poly.entity_id
_entity_poly.type
_entity_poly.pdbx_seq_one_letter_code
_entity_poly.pdbx_strand_id
1 'polypeptide(L)'
;MTMEQIKKDVVVVGGGPGGFAAAVTAARAGAQVLLVERNGYLGGQLGSGLPFLAFWDIKGRQVVGGIAQEFVDRLEQAGASYGHEYCPHHQSVTLIHPFYSRILCFEMVKEAGVELLMHCELADVKMKDGKIRSIIVSGKGQHIEITADVFIAVSYTHLTLPT
;
A
#
# COMPACT_ATOMS: atom_id res chain seq x y z
N MET A 1 -8.29 8.47 29.97
CA MET A 1 -8.41 8.89 28.55
C MET A 1 -9.12 7.78 27.81
N THR A 2 -10.26 8.06 27.23
CA THR A 2 -10.96 7.12 26.34
C THR A 2 -10.16 7.00 25.06
N MET A 3 -9.74 5.78 24.69
CA MET A 3 -9.06 5.51 23.43
C MET A 3 -10.07 5.67 22.30
N GLU A 4 -9.71 6.40 21.25
CA GLU A 4 -10.55 6.50 20.04
C GLU A 4 -10.71 5.12 19.41
N GLN A 5 -11.92 4.81 18.94
CA GLN A 5 -12.22 3.52 18.33
C GLN A 5 -12.70 3.72 16.90
N ILE A 6 -12.08 3.00 15.97
CA ILE A 6 -12.43 2.97 14.56
C ILE A 6 -12.86 1.56 14.17
N LYS A 7 -13.92 1.44 13.36
CA LYS A 7 -14.35 0.17 12.77
C LYS A 7 -14.38 0.27 11.24
N LYS A 8 -13.80 -0.72 10.55
CA LYS A 8 -13.75 -0.83 9.09
C LYS A 8 -14.00 -2.26 8.64
N ASP A 9 -14.24 -2.46 7.35
CA ASP A 9 -14.28 -3.80 6.75
C ASP A 9 -12.85 -4.34 6.61
N VAL A 10 -11.95 -3.52 6.07
CA VAL A 10 -10.54 -3.87 5.82
C VAL A 10 -9.62 -2.80 6.40
N VAL A 11 -8.61 -3.26 7.12
CA VAL A 11 -7.50 -2.41 7.58
C VAL A 11 -6.20 -2.89 6.96
N VAL A 12 -5.52 -2.00 6.25
CA VAL A 12 -4.21 -2.25 5.65
C VAL A 12 -3.16 -1.51 6.46
N VAL A 13 -2.14 -2.23 6.93
CA VAL A 13 -1.01 -1.67 7.70
C VAL A 13 0.24 -1.65 6.84
N GLY A 14 0.67 -0.45 6.48
CA GLY A 14 1.79 -0.17 5.60
C GLY A 14 1.36 0.28 4.21
N GLY A 15 1.69 1.51 3.83
CA GLY A 15 1.37 2.14 2.55
C GLY A 15 2.44 1.98 1.47
N GLY A 16 3.28 0.93 1.56
CA GLY A 16 4.22 0.53 0.50
C GLY A 16 3.50 -0.04 -0.73
N PRO A 17 4.23 -0.55 -1.75
CA PRO A 17 3.64 -1.02 -3.01
C PRO A 17 2.51 -2.03 -2.80
N GLY A 18 2.73 -3.03 -1.93
CA GLY A 18 1.74 -4.07 -1.64
C GLY A 18 0.52 -3.54 -0.90
N GLY A 19 0.71 -2.69 0.12
CA GLY A 19 -0.40 -2.12 0.88
C GLY A 19 -1.20 -1.11 0.08
N PHE A 20 -0.54 -0.27 -0.70
CA PHE A 20 -1.18 0.61 -1.66
C PHE A 20 -2.10 -0.16 -2.63
N ALA A 21 -1.56 -1.20 -3.27
CA ALA A 21 -2.33 -2.01 -4.21
C ALA A 21 -3.49 -2.75 -3.52
N ALA A 22 -3.26 -3.31 -2.33
CA ALA A 22 -4.29 -3.99 -1.55
C ALA A 22 -5.42 -3.04 -1.14
N ALA A 23 -5.08 -1.85 -0.64
CA ALA A 23 -6.07 -0.86 -0.21
C ALA A 23 -6.94 -0.37 -1.37
N VAL A 24 -6.32 0.01 -2.50
CA VAL A 24 -7.05 0.45 -3.70
C VAL A 24 -7.95 -0.65 -4.23
N THR A 25 -7.45 -1.89 -4.29
CA THR A 25 -8.23 -3.02 -4.80
C THR A 25 -9.41 -3.36 -3.91
N ALA A 26 -9.22 -3.41 -2.59
CA ALA A 26 -10.29 -3.69 -1.63
C ALA A 26 -11.38 -2.60 -1.67
N ALA A 27 -10.99 -1.33 -1.72
CA ALA A 27 -11.94 -0.23 -1.78
C ALA A 27 -12.73 -0.22 -3.10
N ARG A 28 -12.08 -0.49 -4.23
CA ARG A 28 -12.75 -0.65 -5.53
C ARG A 28 -13.71 -1.85 -5.57
N ALA A 29 -13.48 -2.85 -4.72
CA ALA A 29 -14.40 -3.96 -4.53
C ALA A 29 -15.58 -3.64 -3.58
N GLY A 30 -15.66 -2.41 -3.07
CA GLY A 30 -16.76 -1.91 -2.25
C GLY A 30 -16.54 -1.98 -0.74
N ALA A 31 -15.35 -2.38 -0.27
CA ALA A 31 -15.05 -2.41 1.16
C ALA A 31 -14.76 -1.00 1.71
N GLN A 32 -15.12 -0.76 2.97
CA GLN A 32 -14.66 0.41 3.73
C GLN A 32 -13.22 0.15 4.21
N VAL A 33 -12.25 0.80 3.59
CA VAL A 33 -10.83 0.55 3.82
C VAL A 33 -10.18 1.70 4.59
N LEU A 34 -9.39 1.35 5.60
CA LEU A 34 -8.44 2.24 6.25
C LEU A 34 -7.02 1.78 5.95
N LEU A 35 -6.20 2.68 5.43
CA LEU A 35 -4.77 2.47 5.22
C LEU A 35 -3.97 3.23 6.28
N VAL A 36 -3.21 2.49 7.09
CA VAL A 36 -2.32 3.02 8.13
C VAL A 36 -0.90 3.07 7.60
N GLU A 37 -0.27 4.25 7.63
CA GLU A 37 1.12 4.44 7.18
C GLU A 37 1.91 5.30 8.18
N ARG A 38 3.13 4.86 8.51
CA ARG A 38 4.00 5.58 9.47
C ARG A 38 4.64 6.84 8.90
N ASN A 39 4.87 6.86 7.58
CA ASN A 39 5.46 8.02 6.91
C ASN A 39 4.40 9.07 6.55
N GLY A 40 4.85 10.25 6.15
CA GLY A 40 4.02 11.30 5.58
C GLY A 40 3.81 11.16 4.07
N TYR A 41 4.10 10.00 3.49
CA TYR A 41 3.92 9.72 2.07
C TYR A 41 3.55 8.25 1.86
N LEU A 42 2.90 7.96 0.73
CA LEU A 42 2.57 6.62 0.27
C LEU A 42 3.59 6.12 -0.76
N GLY A 43 3.49 4.83 -1.08
CA GLY A 43 4.26 4.19 -2.12
C GLY A 43 5.53 3.51 -1.62
N GLY A 44 6.08 3.87 -0.45
CA GLY A 44 7.31 3.26 0.06
C GLY A 44 8.42 3.24 -1.00
N GLN A 45 8.80 2.06 -1.49
CA GLN A 45 9.83 1.89 -2.53
C GLN A 45 9.49 2.56 -3.87
N LEU A 46 8.21 2.75 -4.21
CA LEU A 46 7.82 3.50 -5.42
C LEU A 46 8.31 4.95 -5.38
N GLY A 47 8.40 5.51 -4.17
CA GLY A 47 8.90 6.86 -3.95
C GLY A 47 10.41 6.97 -3.78
N SER A 48 11.18 5.88 -3.94
CA SER A 48 12.64 5.88 -3.81
C SER A 48 13.37 6.03 -5.14
N GLY A 49 12.67 5.91 -6.28
CA GLY A 49 13.25 5.92 -7.62
C GLY A 49 13.81 4.57 -8.08
N LEU A 50 13.56 3.50 -7.32
CA LEU A 50 13.88 2.16 -7.78
C LEU A 50 12.96 1.79 -8.96
N PRO A 51 13.50 1.18 -10.02
CA PRO A 51 12.70 0.77 -11.16
C PRO A 51 11.79 -0.41 -10.83
N PHE A 52 10.71 -0.56 -11.57
CA PHE A 52 9.99 -1.83 -11.65
C PHE A 52 10.74 -2.80 -12.55
N LEU A 53 10.70 -4.08 -12.19
CA LEU A 53 11.37 -5.15 -12.91
C LEU A 53 10.37 -6.26 -13.25
N ALA A 54 10.67 -7.00 -14.34
CA ALA A 54 10.02 -8.26 -14.67
C ALA A 54 8.49 -8.17 -14.90
N PHE A 55 8.02 -7.12 -15.58
CA PHE A 55 6.64 -7.09 -16.08
C PHE A 55 6.42 -8.07 -17.25
N TRP A 56 7.48 -8.44 -17.96
CA TRP A 56 7.45 -9.38 -19.07
C TRP A 56 8.08 -10.72 -18.71
N ASP A 57 7.59 -11.77 -19.34
CA ASP A 57 8.21 -13.10 -19.32
C ASP A 57 9.38 -13.20 -20.32
N ILE A 58 10.07 -14.34 -20.31
CA ILE A 58 11.20 -14.62 -21.22
C ILE A 58 10.85 -14.61 -22.71
N LYS A 59 9.56 -14.59 -23.05
CA LYS A 59 9.06 -14.49 -24.42
C LYS A 59 8.60 -13.07 -24.78
N GLY A 60 8.84 -12.10 -23.90
CA GLY A 60 8.43 -10.72 -24.06
C GLY A 60 6.92 -10.49 -23.88
N ARG A 61 6.18 -11.44 -23.28
CA ARG A 61 4.75 -11.28 -23.01
C ARG A 61 4.58 -10.64 -21.64
N GLN A 62 3.68 -9.67 -21.55
CA GLN A 62 3.34 -9.05 -20.26
C GLN A 62 2.62 -10.06 -19.37
N VAL A 63 3.13 -10.20 -18.13
CA VAL A 63 2.60 -11.13 -17.11
C VAL A 63 2.18 -10.41 -15.83
N VAL A 64 2.62 -9.16 -15.63
CA VAL A 64 2.18 -8.30 -14.53
C VAL A 64 1.18 -7.27 -15.07
N GLY A 65 0.01 -7.17 -14.42
CA GLY A 65 -1.07 -6.28 -14.83
C GLY A 65 -1.79 -5.64 -13.62
N GLY A 66 -3.07 -5.29 -13.80
CA GLY A 66 -3.91 -4.73 -12.75
C GLY A 66 -3.41 -3.38 -12.25
N ILE A 67 -3.45 -3.17 -10.92
CA ILE A 67 -3.04 -1.90 -10.30
C ILE A 67 -1.60 -1.50 -10.65
N ALA A 68 -0.69 -2.47 -10.79
CA ALA A 68 0.70 -2.18 -11.13
C ALA A 68 0.82 -1.61 -12.55
N GLN A 69 0.08 -2.16 -13.52
CA GLN A 69 0.06 -1.63 -14.89
C GLN A 69 -0.65 -0.27 -14.94
N GLU A 70 -1.80 -0.14 -14.30
CA GLU A 70 -2.53 1.13 -14.23
C GLU A 70 -1.62 2.25 -13.67
N PHE A 71 -0.83 1.92 -12.66
CA PHE A 71 0.12 2.87 -12.07
C PHE A 71 1.17 3.34 -13.08
N VAL A 72 1.74 2.41 -13.87
CA VAL A 72 2.71 2.74 -14.93
C VAL A 72 2.05 3.58 -16.02
N ASP A 73 0.86 3.16 -16.52
CA ASP A 73 0.14 3.88 -17.58
C ASP A 73 -0.16 5.34 -17.20
N ARG A 74 -0.56 5.56 -15.94
CA ARG A 74 -0.81 6.92 -15.42
C ARG A 74 0.48 7.75 -15.29
N LEU A 75 1.60 7.13 -14.90
CA LEU A 75 2.89 7.81 -14.88
C LEU A 75 3.36 8.18 -16.29
N GLU A 76 3.14 7.33 -17.28
CA GLU A 76 3.43 7.64 -18.69
C GLU A 76 2.59 8.82 -19.18
N GLN A 77 1.29 8.82 -18.90
CA GLN A 77 0.40 9.93 -19.25
C GLN A 77 0.83 11.26 -18.61
N ALA A 78 1.42 11.21 -17.42
CA ALA A 78 1.96 12.37 -16.72
C ALA A 78 3.40 12.76 -17.17
N GLY A 79 4.01 12.01 -18.10
CA GLY A 79 5.40 12.21 -18.51
C GLY A 79 6.42 11.83 -17.42
N ALA A 80 6.02 11.01 -16.46
CA ALA A 80 6.81 10.59 -15.30
C ALA A 80 7.33 9.13 -15.41
N SER A 81 7.13 8.48 -16.56
CA SER A 81 7.69 7.19 -16.95
C SER A 81 7.78 7.13 -18.48
N TYR A 82 8.66 6.28 -18.99
CA TYR A 82 8.74 5.93 -20.41
C TYR A 82 8.11 4.56 -20.72
N GLY A 83 7.43 3.97 -19.72
CA GLY A 83 6.88 2.63 -19.84
C GLY A 83 7.90 1.52 -19.65
N HIS A 84 7.54 0.34 -20.15
CA HIS A 84 8.37 -0.85 -20.04
C HIS A 84 9.38 -0.92 -21.17
N GLU A 85 10.66 -1.05 -20.79
CA GLU A 85 11.76 -1.26 -21.74
C GLU A 85 12.38 -2.65 -21.55
N TYR A 86 12.96 -3.20 -22.61
CA TYR A 86 13.65 -4.49 -22.54
C TYR A 86 14.89 -4.41 -21.64
N CYS A 87 15.03 -5.39 -20.77
CA CYS A 87 16.20 -5.55 -19.91
C CYS A 87 16.71 -7.01 -19.98
N PRO A 88 17.98 -7.24 -20.36
CA PRO A 88 18.50 -8.61 -20.54
C PRO A 88 18.56 -9.42 -19.23
N HIS A 89 18.59 -8.77 -18.08
CA HIS A 89 18.64 -9.44 -16.78
C HIS A 89 17.27 -9.70 -16.18
N HIS A 90 16.26 -8.86 -16.49
CA HIS A 90 14.95 -8.89 -15.84
C HIS A 90 13.79 -8.92 -16.85
N GLN A 91 14.07 -9.12 -18.13
CA GLN A 91 13.15 -9.07 -19.28
C GLN A 91 12.52 -7.70 -19.50
N SER A 92 12.08 -7.02 -18.46
CA SER A 92 11.68 -5.62 -18.54
C SER A 92 12.17 -4.79 -17.36
N VAL A 93 12.39 -3.52 -17.62
CA VAL A 93 12.65 -2.47 -16.64
C VAL A 93 11.71 -1.30 -16.92
N THR A 94 11.21 -0.66 -15.86
CA THR A 94 10.36 0.52 -15.98
C THR A 94 10.88 1.56 -15.03
N LEU A 95 11.42 2.63 -15.59
CA LEU A 95 11.87 3.78 -14.81
C LEU A 95 10.66 4.64 -14.44
N ILE A 96 10.61 5.07 -13.19
CA ILE A 96 9.53 5.89 -12.65
C ILE A 96 10.10 7.11 -11.94
N HIS A 97 9.42 8.24 -12.06
CA HIS A 97 9.80 9.46 -11.36
C HIS A 97 9.35 9.41 -9.90
N PRO A 98 10.26 9.41 -8.90
CA PRO A 98 9.93 9.12 -7.51
C PRO A 98 8.92 10.10 -6.90
N PHE A 99 9.01 11.39 -7.23
CA PHE A 99 8.10 12.40 -6.72
C PHE A 99 6.68 12.23 -7.26
N TYR A 100 6.53 12.04 -8.58
CA TYR A 100 5.23 11.80 -9.20
C TYR A 100 4.61 10.48 -8.73
N SER A 101 5.42 9.46 -8.48
CA SER A 101 4.95 8.19 -7.92
C SER A 101 4.26 8.37 -6.57
N ARG A 102 4.80 9.22 -5.69
CA ARG A 102 4.16 9.53 -4.40
C ARG A 102 2.83 10.27 -4.58
N ILE A 103 2.79 11.25 -5.49
CA ILE A 103 1.56 11.98 -5.79
C ILE A 103 0.49 11.02 -6.32
N LEU A 104 0.84 10.20 -7.30
CA LEU A 104 -0.08 9.25 -7.92
C LEU A 104 -0.63 8.22 -6.92
N CYS A 105 0.19 7.76 -5.95
CA CYS A 105 -0.31 6.92 -4.88
C CYS A 105 -1.45 7.59 -4.10
N PHE A 106 -1.31 8.87 -3.75
CA PHE A 106 -2.37 9.62 -3.07
C PHE A 106 -3.62 9.81 -3.93
N GLU A 107 -3.44 10.12 -5.20
CA GLU A 107 -4.56 10.29 -6.14
C GLU A 107 -5.37 9.00 -6.27
N MET A 108 -4.72 7.87 -6.53
CA MET A 108 -5.41 6.58 -6.69
C MET A 108 -6.09 6.11 -5.40
N VAL A 109 -5.49 6.33 -4.24
CA VAL A 109 -6.07 6.02 -2.93
C VAL A 109 -7.30 6.89 -2.67
N LYS A 110 -7.22 8.19 -2.96
CA LYS A 110 -8.33 9.13 -2.82
C LYS A 110 -9.48 8.79 -3.78
N GLU A 111 -9.18 8.53 -5.05
CA GLU A 111 -10.16 8.12 -6.06
C GLU A 111 -10.89 6.82 -5.68
N ALA A 112 -10.19 5.89 -5.06
CA ALA A 112 -10.79 4.64 -4.58
C ALA A 112 -11.64 4.81 -3.30
N GLY A 113 -11.57 5.95 -2.63
CA GLY A 113 -12.29 6.21 -1.38
C GLY A 113 -11.66 5.57 -0.15
N VAL A 114 -10.36 5.26 -0.19
CA VAL A 114 -9.63 4.73 0.96
C VAL A 114 -9.40 5.85 1.98
N GLU A 115 -9.72 5.57 3.25
CA GLU A 115 -9.35 6.46 4.34
C GLU A 115 -7.87 6.27 4.72
N LEU A 116 -7.20 7.37 5.08
CA LEU A 116 -5.78 7.38 5.42
C LEU A 116 -5.54 7.77 6.87
N LEU A 117 -4.70 7.00 7.54
CA LEU A 117 -4.15 7.34 8.84
C LEU A 117 -2.62 7.40 8.72
N MET A 118 -2.12 8.62 8.48
CA MET A 118 -0.71 8.89 8.23
C MET A 118 0.03 9.25 9.53
N HIS A 119 1.36 9.04 9.54
CA HIS A 119 2.21 9.23 10.71
C HIS A 119 1.80 8.38 11.90
N CYS A 120 1.25 7.20 11.61
CA CYS A 120 0.81 6.23 12.60
C CYS A 120 1.42 4.87 12.31
N GLU A 121 1.89 4.21 13.35
CA GLU A 121 2.47 2.88 13.27
C GLU A 121 1.71 1.89 14.14
N LEU A 122 1.78 0.62 13.77
CA LEU A 122 1.20 -0.45 14.57
C LEU A 122 2.01 -0.60 15.86
N ALA A 123 1.33 -0.42 16.99
CA ALA A 123 1.92 -0.51 18.32
C ALA A 123 1.61 -1.84 19.02
N ASP A 124 0.41 -2.41 18.80
CA ASP A 124 0.00 -3.65 19.46
C ASP A 124 -1.10 -4.37 18.66
N VAL A 125 -1.28 -5.66 18.93
CA VAL A 125 -2.29 -6.52 18.31
C VAL A 125 -3.05 -7.28 19.41
N LYS A 126 -4.36 -7.12 19.47
CA LYS A 126 -5.22 -7.87 20.40
C LYS A 126 -5.76 -9.12 19.72
N MET A 127 -5.42 -10.27 20.28
CA MET A 127 -5.86 -11.57 19.79
C MET A 127 -6.96 -12.15 20.70
N LYS A 128 -7.91 -12.87 20.10
CA LYS A 128 -8.88 -13.70 20.81
C LYS A 128 -9.21 -14.92 19.96
N ASP A 129 -9.15 -16.12 20.57
CA ASP A 129 -9.47 -17.38 19.90
C ASP A 129 -8.68 -17.61 18.58
N GLY A 130 -7.38 -17.25 18.58
CA GLY A 130 -6.50 -17.38 17.40
C GLY A 130 -6.78 -16.36 16.27
N LYS A 131 -7.63 -15.35 16.50
CA LYS A 131 -7.99 -14.33 15.51
C LYS A 131 -7.62 -12.94 16.02
N ILE A 132 -7.17 -12.07 15.12
CA ILE A 132 -6.99 -10.64 15.43
C ILE A 132 -8.37 -10.04 15.67
N ARG A 133 -8.54 -9.41 16.84
CA ARG A 133 -9.76 -8.69 17.21
C ARG A 133 -9.65 -7.21 16.94
N SER A 134 -8.54 -6.63 17.31
CA SER A 134 -8.23 -5.24 17.04
C SER A 134 -6.72 -5.05 16.98
N ILE A 135 -6.32 -3.94 16.42
CA ILE A 135 -4.96 -3.43 16.47
C ILE A 135 -4.94 -2.11 17.20
N ILE A 136 -3.81 -1.78 17.80
CA ILE A 136 -3.56 -0.47 18.36
C ILE A 136 -2.52 0.20 17.50
N VAL A 137 -2.85 1.38 16.98
CA VAL A 137 -1.91 2.23 16.26
C VAL A 137 -1.54 3.44 17.11
N SER A 138 -0.29 3.87 17.01
CA SER A 138 0.26 5.01 17.72
C SER A 138 0.77 6.06 16.76
N GLY A 139 0.44 7.31 17.01
CA GLY A 139 0.92 8.45 16.25
C GLY A 139 0.41 9.77 16.79
N LYS A 140 1.19 10.84 16.61
CA LYS A 140 0.82 12.21 17.03
C LYS A 140 0.38 12.34 18.49
N GLY A 141 0.98 11.52 19.37
CA GLY A 141 0.65 11.51 20.80
C GLY A 141 -0.68 10.85 21.17
N GLN A 142 -1.27 10.10 20.25
CA GLN A 142 -2.53 9.38 20.44
C GLN A 142 -2.34 7.88 20.22
N HIS A 143 -3.21 7.10 20.87
CA HIS A 143 -3.38 5.67 20.61
C HIS A 143 -4.82 5.45 20.14
N ILE A 144 -4.97 4.77 19.01
CA ILE A 144 -6.26 4.49 18.39
C ILE A 144 -6.44 2.97 18.32
N GLU A 145 -7.54 2.47 18.84
CA GLU A 145 -7.92 1.06 18.68
C GLU A 145 -8.76 0.89 17.42
N ILE A 146 -8.33 0.00 16.53
CA ILE A 146 -8.98 -0.24 15.24
C ILE A 146 -9.46 -1.69 15.19
N THR A 147 -10.73 -1.88 14.87
CA THR A 147 -11.36 -3.18 14.61
C THR A 147 -11.68 -3.31 13.13
N ALA A 148 -11.54 -4.51 12.59
CA ALA A 148 -11.90 -4.81 11.21
C ALA A 148 -12.30 -6.29 11.04
N ASP A 149 -12.97 -6.60 9.94
CA ASP A 149 -13.24 -7.97 9.55
C ASP A 149 -11.99 -8.62 8.95
N VAL A 150 -11.15 -7.83 8.25
CA VAL A 150 -9.89 -8.27 7.65
C VAL A 150 -8.76 -7.31 7.97
N PHE A 151 -7.60 -7.85 8.34
CA PHE A 151 -6.35 -7.13 8.52
C PHE A 151 -5.32 -7.60 7.49
N ILE A 152 -4.70 -6.66 6.76
CA ILE A 152 -3.64 -6.91 5.79
C ILE A 152 -2.38 -6.20 6.29
N ALA A 153 -1.41 -6.98 6.79
CA ALA A 153 -0.14 -6.42 7.28
C ALA A 153 0.95 -6.62 6.22
N VAL A 154 1.43 -5.51 5.67
CA VAL A 154 2.44 -5.47 4.60
C VAL A 154 3.51 -4.41 4.89
N SER A 155 3.66 -4.03 6.16
CA SER A 155 4.72 -3.13 6.58
C SER A 155 6.05 -3.89 6.68
N TYR A 156 7.14 -3.23 6.31
CA TYR A 156 8.50 -3.79 6.33
C TYR A 156 9.10 -3.88 7.75
N THR A 157 8.41 -3.39 8.76
CA THR A 157 8.83 -3.50 10.15
C THR A 157 8.48 -4.87 10.69
N HIS A 158 9.46 -5.49 11.33
CA HIS A 158 9.44 -6.79 11.99
C HIS A 158 8.27 -6.95 12.99
N LEU A 159 7.06 -7.05 12.45
CA LEU A 159 5.93 -7.57 13.18
C LEU A 159 6.02 -9.09 13.08
N THR A 160 6.85 -9.68 13.93
CA THR A 160 6.63 -11.05 14.31
C THR A 160 5.28 -11.06 15.03
N LEU A 161 4.23 -11.44 14.31
CA LEU A 161 2.99 -11.84 14.96
C LEU A 161 3.37 -12.92 15.97
N PRO A 162 2.96 -12.84 17.23
CA PRO A 162 3.19 -13.92 18.17
C PRO A 162 2.57 -15.19 17.58
N THR A 163 3.41 -16.17 17.32
CA THR A 163 3.05 -17.53 16.89
C THR A 163 2.35 -18.26 18.00
#